data_253295bc2688c87ddc1c4cca98b9468a
#
_entry.id   253295bc2688c87ddc1c4cca98b9468a
#
_cell.length_a   1.000
_cell.length_b   1.000
_cell.length_c   1.000
_cell.angle_alpha   90.00
_cell.angle_beta   90.00
_cell.angle_gamma   90.00
#
_symmetry.space_group_name_H-M   'P 1'
#
loop_
_entity.id
_entity.type
_entity.pdbx_description
1 polymer ?
#
loop_
_entity_poly.entity_id
_entity_poly.type
_entity_poly.pdbx_seq_one_letter_code
_entity_poly.pdbx_strand_id
1 'polypeptide(L)'
;DGFAGEFGHVIVERDGRECGCGRKGCLETYVSATGIKRTAFELMAKMNAPSKLRGIAFEDFDASMISAAAEQGDPIALEAFRYTGEMLGRALADVVTVTSPEAIFLFGGLSKAGKLLFDPTQWYMEENMLFVFKNKVKLLPSGIQGKNAAILGASALIWQEAAK
;
A
#
# COMPACT_ATOMS: atom_id res chain seq x y z
N ASP A 1 7.45 17.13 18.68
CA ASP A 1 6.02 16.90 18.83
C ASP A 1 5.57 15.46 18.50
N GLY A 2 6.43 14.53 18.07
CA GLY A 2 6.08 13.14 17.87
C GLY A 2 5.18 12.82 16.64
N PHE A 3 4.97 13.77 15.74
CA PHE A 3 4.11 13.60 14.56
C PHE A 3 4.86 13.15 13.31
N ALA A 4 6.15 12.84 13.40
CA ALA A 4 6.90 12.31 12.26
C ALA A 4 6.41 10.90 11.89
N GLY A 5 6.45 10.58 10.58
CA GLY A 5 6.10 9.24 10.10
C GLY A 5 4.71 9.11 9.50
N GLU A 6 3.93 10.19 9.39
CA GLU A 6 2.62 10.22 8.74
C GLU A 6 2.72 10.02 7.20
N PHE A 7 3.41 8.95 6.80
CA PHE A 7 3.72 8.68 5.40
C PHE A 7 2.48 8.47 4.53
N GLY A 8 1.41 7.92 5.11
CA GLY A 8 0.12 7.78 4.42
C GLY A 8 -0.47 9.11 3.92
N HIS A 9 -0.05 10.22 4.53
CA HIS A 9 -0.52 11.56 4.18
C HIS A 9 0.43 12.36 3.27
N VAL A 10 1.48 11.76 2.74
CA VAL A 10 2.27 12.35 1.64
C VAL A 10 1.38 12.47 0.40
N ILE A 11 1.43 13.63 -0.27
CA ILE A 11 0.66 13.87 -1.49
C ILE A 11 1.41 13.24 -2.67
N VAL A 12 0.84 12.19 -3.23
CA VAL A 12 1.38 11.44 -4.38
C VAL A 12 0.70 11.81 -5.70
N GLU A 13 -0.51 12.41 -5.62
CA GLU A 13 -1.25 12.89 -6.78
C GLU A 13 -1.91 14.23 -6.45
N ARG A 14 -1.41 15.34 -6.99
CA ARG A 14 -1.82 16.68 -6.57
C ARG A 14 -3.29 16.87 -6.80
N ASP A 15 -4.01 16.78 -7.64
CA ASP A 15 -5.46 16.95 -7.79
C ASP A 15 -6.24 15.62 -7.63
N GLY A 16 -5.66 14.71 -6.84
CA GLY A 16 -6.16 13.36 -6.66
C GLY A 16 -7.35 13.24 -5.70
N ARG A 17 -7.52 12.03 -5.18
CA ARG A 17 -8.66 11.64 -4.34
C ARG A 17 -8.71 12.45 -3.04
N GLU A 18 -9.90 12.79 -2.61
CA GLU A 18 -10.12 13.41 -1.30
C GLU A 18 -9.73 12.45 -0.17
N CYS A 19 -8.98 12.98 0.79
CA CYS A 19 -8.51 12.28 1.98
C CYS A 19 -9.26 12.78 3.22
N GLY A 20 -9.46 11.89 4.19
CA GLY A 20 -10.08 12.23 5.47
C GLY A 20 -9.34 13.30 6.28
N CYS A 21 -8.06 13.56 5.97
CA CYS A 21 -7.30 14.65 6.57
C CYS A 21 -7.64 16.04 6.00
N GLY A 22 -8.58 16.15 5.08
CA GLY A 22 -9.00 17.41 4.42
C GLY A 22 -8.16 17.79 3.20
N ARG A 23 -7.09 17.05 2.89
CA ARG A 23 -6.25 17.28 1.69
C ARG A 23 -6.67 16.34 0.55
N LYS A 24 -6.08 16.54 -0.63
CA LYS A 24 -6.25 15.68 -1.79
C LYS A 24 -4.96 14.95 -2.12
N GLY A 25 -5.09 13.75 -2.69
CA GLY A 25 -4.00 12.98 -3.26
C GLY A 25 -3.07 12.31 -2.28
N CYS A 26 -3.46 12.16 -1.01
CA CYS A 26 -2.67 11.43 -0.03
C CYS A 26 -2.48 9.97 -0.43
N LEU A 27 -1.31 9.41 -0.17
CA LEU A 27 -0.94 8.02 -0.48
C LEU A 27 -1.97 7.01 0.04
N GLU A 28 -2.49 7.18 1.26
CA GLU A 28 -3.47 6.27 1.85
C GLU A 28 -4.75 6.14 1.02
N THR A 29 -5.11 7.17 0.24
CA THR A 29 -6.32 7.12 -0.61
C THR A 29 -6.15 6.19 -1.81
N TYR A 30 -4.94 5.71 -2.07
CA TYR A 30 -4.56 4.75 -3.11
C TYR A 30 -4.07 3.44 -2.50
N VAL A 31 -3.28 3.50 -1.42
CA VAL A 31 -2.55 2.38 -0.82
C VAL A 31 -3.11 2.03 0.57
N SER A 32 -4.37 1.68 0.60
CA SER A 32 -5.07 1.15 1.76
C SER A 32 -6.16 0.19 1.30
N ALA A 33 -6.79 -0.51 2.23
CA ALA A 33 -7.95 -1.37 1.90
C ALA A 33 -9.05 -0.57 1.20
N THR A 34 -9.36 0.64 1.67
CA THR A 34 -10.30 1.55 1.01
C THR A 34 -9.74 2.10 -0.30
N GLY A 35 -8.45 2.37 -0.36
CA GLY A 35 -7.77 2.89 -1.54
C GLY A 35 -7.84 1.93 -2.73
N ILE A 36 -7.47 0.65 -2.53
CA ILE A 36 -7.55 -0.35 -3.60
C ILE A 36 -9.00 -0.65 -4.01
N LYS A 37 -9.95 -0.61 -3.06
CA LYS A 37 -11.38 -0.71 -3.33
C LYS A 37 -11.84 0.41 -4.29
N ARG A 38 -11.50 1.66 -4.01
CA ARG A 38 -11.79 2.82 -4.89
C ARG A 38 -11.16 2.62 -6.27
N THR A 39 -9.91 2.18 -6.31
CA THR A 39 -9.20 1.87 -7.57
C THR A 39 -9.94 0.82 -8.40
N ALA A 40 -10.38 -0.28 -7.79
CA ALA A 40 -11.12 -1.32 -8.50
C ALA A 40 -12.43 -0.78 -9.10
N PHE A 41 -13.17 0.06 -8.38
CA PHE A 41 -14.39 0.69 -8.90
C PHE A 41 -14.12 1.64 -10.05
N GLU A 42 -13.09 2.46 -9.97
CA GLU A 42 -12.67 3.36 -11.06
C GLU A 42 -12.26 2.56 -12.31
N LEU A 43 -11.55 1.44 -12.11
CA LEU A 43 -11.15 0.55 -13.20
C LEU A 43 -12.35 -0.16 -13.83
N MET A 44 -13.31 -0.63 -13.04
CA MET A 44 -14.55 -1.21 -13.57
C MET A 44 -15.35 -0.22 -14.43
N ALA A 45 -15.29 1.08 -14.11
CA ALA A 45 -15.94 2.10 -14.91
C ALA A 45 -15.17 2.42 -16.20
N LYS A 46 -13.84 2.30 -16.18
CA LYS A 46 -12.97 2.67 -17.32
C LYS A 46 -12.67 1.50 -18.27
N MET A 47 -12.58 0.29 -17.74
CA MET A 47 -12.18 -0.91 -18.49
C MET A 47 -13.40 -1.76 -18.83
N ASN A 48 -13.61 -2.04 -20.12
CA ASN A 48 -14.63 -2.97 -20.57
C ASN A 48 -14.10 -4.43 -20.54
N ALA A 49 -13.56 -4.85 -19.39
CA ALA A 49 -13.06 -6.20 -19.17
C ALA A 49 -14.04 -7.02 -18.33
N PRO A 50 -14.18 -8.33 -18.57
CA PRO A 50 -14.96 -9.20 -17.69
C PRO A 50 -14.29 -9.24 -16.31
N SER A 51 -15.11 -9.21 -15.27
CA SER A 51 -14.62 -9.28 -13.89
C SER A 51 -15.69 -9.85 -12.97
N LYS A 52 -15.27 -10.72 -12.06
CA LYS A 52 -16.11 -11.25 -10.99
C LYS A 52 -16.50 -10.19 -9.95
N LEU A 53 -15.82 -9.07 -9.97
CA LEU A 53 -16.06 -7.95 -9.06
C LEU A 53 -17.26 -7.09 -9.49
N ARG A 54 -17.72 -7.23 -10.74
CA ARG A 54 -18.86 -6.45 -11.24
C ARG A 54 -20.15 -6.88 -10.58
N GLY A 55 -21.02 -5.94 -10.30
CA GLY A 55 -22.33 -6.17 -9.68
C GLY A 55 -22.30 -6.28 -8.15
N ILE A 56 -21.12 -6.22 -7.52
CA ILE A 56 -20.99 -6.14 -6.06
C ILE A 56 -21.17 -4.67 -5.65
N ALA A 57 -22.09 -4.40 -4.72
CA ALA A 57 -22.30 -3.05 -4.20
C ALA A 57 -21.05 -2.54 -3.46
N PHE A 58 -20.83 -1.22 -3.47
CA PHE A 58 -19.64 -0.65 -2.84
C PHE A 58 -19.53 -0.97 -1.34
N GLU A 59 -20.66 -1.03 -0.64
CA GLU A 59 -20.74 -1.35 0.79
C GLU A 59 -20.25 -2.77 1.10
N ASP A 60 -20.59 -3.73 0.23
CA ASP A 60 -20.28 -5.16 0.39
C ASP A 60 -18.91 -5.55 -0.16
N PHE A 61 -18.21 -4.60 -0.80
CA PHE A 61 -16.96 -4.85 -1.49
C PHE A 61 -15.77 -4.62 -0.55
N ASP A 62 -14.85 -5.56 -0.46
CA ASP A 62 -13.65 -5.45 0.36
C ASP A 62 -12.36 -5.82 -0.38
N ALA A 63 -11.21 -5.51 0.22
CA ALA A 63 -9.90 -5.76 -0.36
C ALA A 63 -9.58 -7.27 -0.49
N SER A 64 -10.19 -8.13 0.32
CA SER A 64 -9.97 -9.58 0.24
C SER A 64 -10.61 -10.17 -1.02
N MET A 65 -11.77 -9.62 -1.44
CA MET A 65 -12.42 -10.00 -2.69
C MET A 65 -11.55 -9.65 -3.90
N ILE A 66 -10.88 -8.49 -3.85
CA ILE A 66 -9.94 -8.08 -4.91
C ILE A 66 -8.75 -9.05 -4.98
N SER A 67 -8.19 -9.43 -3.81
CA SER A 67 -7.10 -10.40 -3.74
C SER A 67 -7.52 -11.75 -4.32
N ALA A 68 -8.66 -12.27 -3.89
CA ALA A 68 -9.18 -13.55 -4.38
C ALA A 68 -9.48 -13.55 -5.88
N ALA A 69 -9.98 -12.43 -6.42
CA ALA A 69 -10.21 -12.27 -7.86
C ALA A 69 -8.88 -12.20 -8.62
N ALA A 70 -7.90 -11.47 -8.12
CA ALA A 70 -6.56 -11.36 -8.72
C ALA A 70 -5.83 -12.70 -8.79
N GLU A 71 -5.92 -13.53 -7.72
CA GLU A 71 -5.38 -14.89 -7.70
C GLU A 71 -6.00 -15.80 -8.77
N GLN A 72 -7.23 -15.50 -9.21
CA GLN A 72 -7.94 -16.18 -10.27
C GLN A 72 -7.75 -15.55 -11.65
N GLY A 73 -6.84 -14.56 -11.77
CA GLY A 73 -6.52 -13.92 -13.03
C GLY A 73 -7.51 -12.85 -13.48
N ASP A 74 -8.35 -12.32 -12.58
CA ASP A 74 -9.29 -11.25 -12.91
C ASP A 74 -8.55 -9.98 -13.36
N PRO A 75 -8.78 -9.47 -14.58
CA PRO A 75 -8.00 -8.38 -15.14
C PRO A 75 -8.19 -7.05 -14.40
N ILE A 76 -9.37 -6.79 -13.82
CA ILE A 76 -9.63 -5.58 -13.03
C ILE A 76 -8.87 -5.65 -11.71
N ALA A 77 -8.90 -6.80 -11.04
CA ALA A 77 -8.22 -7.01 -9.77
C ALA A 77 -6.69 -6.96 -9.93
N LEU A 78 -6.14 -7.56 -10.97
CA LEU A 78 -4.70 -7.51 -11.29
C LEU A 78 -4.26 -6.07 -11.55
N GLU A 79 -5.03 -5.32 -12.34
CA GLU A 79 -4.72 -3.91 -12.63
C GLU A 79 -4.86 -3.02 -11.37
N ALA A 80 -5.81 -3.32 -10.48
CA ALA A 80 -5.93 -2.62 -9.21
C ALA A 80 -4.67 -2.82 -8.32
N PHE A 81 -4.14 -4.04 -8.25
CA PHE A 81 -2.88 -4.30 -7.55
C PHE A 81 -1.68 -3.66 -8.24
N ARG A 82 -1.60 -3.72 -9.58
CA ARG A 82 -0.55 -3.05 -10.34
C ARG A 82 -0.52 -1.55 -10.03
N TYR A 83 -1.67 -0.88 -10.13
CA TYR A 83 -1.78 0.55 -9.85
C TYR A 83 -1.47 0.90 -8.38
N THR A 84 -1.96 0.10 -7.43
CA THR A 84 -1.65 0.28 -6.01
C THR A 84 -0.14 0.13 -5.76
N GLY A 85 0.49 -0.87 -6.36
CA GLY A 85 1.94 -1.09 -6.29
C GLY A 85 2.74 0.04 -6.94
N GLU A 86 2.24 0.60 -8.06
CA GLU A 86 2.84 1.77 -8.70
C GLU A 86 2.85 2.98 -7.76
N MET A 87 1.70 3.32 -7.17
CA MET A 87 1.59 4.45 -6.24
C MET A 87 2.49 4.27 -5.01
N LEU A 88 2.51 3.06 -4.44
CA LEU A 88 3.36 2.75 -3.30
C LEU A 88 4.84 2.78 -3.68
N GLY A 89 5.21 2.14 -4.77
CA GLY A 89 6.61 2.03 -5.21
C GLY A 89 7.24 3.41 -5.48
N ARG A 90 6.53 4.29 -6.18
CA ARG A 90 6.96 5.68 -6.41
C ARG A 90 7.16 6.43 -5.09
N ALA A 91 6.19 6.36 -4.19
CA ALA A 91 6.28 7.02 -2.89
C ALA A 91 7.43 6.46 -2.03
N LEU A 92 7.69 5.16 -2.09
CA LEU A 92 8.81 4.54 -1.38
C LEU A 92 10.16 4.96 -1.96
N ALA A 93 10.27 5.16 -3.27
CA ALA A 93 11.49 5.68 -3.91
C ALA A 93 11.86 7.07 -3.37
N ASP A 94 10.86 7.94 -3.15
CA ASP A 94 11.06 9.25 -2.52
C ASP A 94 11.54 9.11 -1.07
N VAL A 95 10.92 8.21 -0.29
CA VAL A 95 11.34 7.92 1.10
C VAL A 95 12.76 7.40 1.15
N VAL A 96 13.15 6.50 0.25
CA VAL A 96 14.51 5.98 0.15
C VAL A 96 15.51 7.12 -0.02
N THR A 97 15.20 8.09 -0.86
CA THR A 97 16.06 9.25 -1.11
C THR A 97 16.28 10.10 0.15
N VAL A 98 15.29 10.19 1.03
CA VAL A 98 15.34 11.00 2.26
C VAL A 98 15.95 10.25 3.44
N THR A 99 15.66 8.94 3.56
CA THR A 99 15.98 8.15 4.76
C THR A 99 17.12 7.15 4.59
N SER A 100 17.47 6.80 3.33
CA SER A 100 18.50 5.82 2.99
C SER A 100 18.41 4.50 3.79
N PRO A 101 17.28 3.81 3.82
CA PRO A 101 17.11 2.61 4.60
C PRO A 101 17.77 1.39 3.91
N GLU A 102 18.19 0.39 4.70
CA GLU A 102 18.63 -0.90 4.18
C GLU A 102 17.44 -1.79 3.76
N ALA A 103 16.31 -1.64 4.44
CA ALA A 103 15.09 -2.41 4.18
C ALA A 103 13.83 -1.64 4.57
N ILE A 104 12.75 -1.92 3.85
CA ILE A 104 11.41 -1.42 4.13
C ILE A 104 10.52 -2.63 4.41
N PHE A 105 9.81 -2.61 5.55
CA PHE A 105 8.90 -3.67 5.93
C PHE A 105 7.46 -3.21 5.75
N LEU A 106 6.70 -3.95 4.93
CA LEU A 106 5.26 -3.72 4.79
C LEU A 106 4.49 -4.63 5.74
N PHE A 107 3.50 -4.06 6.43
CA PHE A 107 2.57 -4.81 7.27
C PHE A 107 1.14 -4.27 7.11
N GLY A 108 0.15 -5.01 7.64
CA GLY A 108 -1.25 -4.64 7.58
C GLY A 108 -2.06 -5.52 6.63
N GLY A 109 -3.35 -5.20 6.46
CA GLY A 109 -4.28 -6.04 5.71
C GLY A 109 -3.88 -6.23 4.24
N LEU A 110 -3.50 -5.13 3.59
CA LEU A 110 -3.16 -5.13 2.17
C LEU A 110 -1.87 -5.91 1.85
N SER A 111 -0.88 -5.91 2.77
CA SER A 111 0.36 -6.66 2.58
C SER A 111 0.17 -8.18 2.56
N LYS A 112 -0.98 -8.69 3.05
CA LYS A 112 -1.34 -10.11 2.99
C LYS A 112 -1.57 -10.62 1.57
N ALA A 113 -1.79 -9.74 0.60
CA ALA A 113 -1.90 -10.08 -0.80
C ALA A 113 -0.56 -10.58 -1.40
N GLY A 114 0.53 -10.54 -0.63
CA GLY A 114 1.82 -11.11 -1.02
C GLY A 114 2.34 -10.55 -2.35
N LYS A 115 2.72 -11.42 -3.26
CA LYS A 115 3.32 -11.04 -4.55
C LYS A 115 2.44 -10.10 -5.38
N LEU A 116 1.12 -10.17 -5.26
CA LEU A 116 0.21 -9.26 -5.97
C LEU A 116 0.51 -7.79 -5.67
N LEU A 117 0.91 -7.48 -4.43
CA LEU A 117 1.30 -6.14 -4.03
C LEU A 117 2.82 -5.93 -4.11
N PHE A 118 3.62 -6.87 -3.59
CA PHE A 118 5.06 -6.70 -3.45
C PHE A 118 5.79 -6.61 -4.79
N ASP A 119 5.46 -7.45 -5.76
CA ASP A 119 6.16 -7.48 -7.04
C ASP A 119 6.02 -6.14 -7.81
N PRO A 120 4.80 -5.61 -8.04
CA PRO A 120 4.69 -4.30 -8.67
C PRO A 120 5.27 -3.16 -7.82
N THR A 121 5.14 -3.21 -6.49
CA THR A 121 5.73 -2.19 -5.62
C THR A 121 7.26 -2.19 -5.75
N GLN A 122 7.91 -3.34 -5.68
CA GLN A 122 9.37 -3.46 -5.85
C GLN A 122 9.80 -2.95 -7.23
N TRP A 123 9.09 -3.34 -8.28
CA TRP A 123 9.42 -2.93 -9.64
C TRP A 123 9.35 -1.40 -9.80
N TYR A 124 8.24 -0.78 -9.38
CA TYR A 124 8.07 0.66 -9.49
C TYR A 124 9.01 1.43 -8.55
N MET A 125 9.32 0.89 -7.37
CA MET A 125 10.31 1.48 -6.47
C MET A 125 11.69 1.50 -7.13
N GLU A 126 12.16 0.38 -7.69
CA GLU A 126 13.45 0.29 -8.38
C GLU A 126 13.52 1.21 -9.61
N GLU A 127 12.45 1.29 -10.40
CA GLU A 127 12.41 2.16 -11.58
C GLU A 127 12.51 3.64 -11.23
N ASN A 128 11.98 4.04 -10.07
CA ASN A 128 11.92 5.46 -9.67
C ASN A 128 13.02 5.88 -8.68
N MET A 129 13.78 4.94 -8.11
CA MET A 129 14.88 5.28 -7.21
C MET A 129 16.05 5.96 -7.94
N LEU A 130 16.66 6.90 -7.24
CA LEU A 130 17.94 7.46 -7.67
C LEU A 130 18.97 6.32 -7.85
N PHE A 131 19.77 6.38 -8.90
CA PHE A 131 20.66 5.29 -9.33
C PHE A 131 21.59 4.75 -8.21
N VAL A 132 21.97 5.59 -7.25
CA VAL A 132 22.84 5.19 -6.13
C VAL A 132 22.18 4.22 -5.17
N PHE A 133 20.84 4.13 -5.15
CA PHE A 133 20.07 3.24 -4.28
C PHE A 133 19.58 1.97 -4.99
N LYS A 134 19.62 1.90 -6.32
CA LYS A 134 19.10 0.76 -7.09
C LYS A 134 19.74 -0.55 -6.63
N ASN A 135 18.90 -1.57 -6.44
CA ASN A 135 19.28 -2.92 -5.98
C ASN A 135 19.91 -2.99 -4.57
N LYS A 136 19.76 -1.95 -3.75
CA LYS A 136 20.34 -1.91 -2.40
C LYS A 136 19.27 -2.00 -1.29
N VAL A 137 18.06 -1.54 -1.56
CA VAL A 137 16.97 -1.48 -0.57
C VAL A 137 16.06 -2.69 -0.71
N LYS A 138 15.87 -3.42 0.38
CA LYS A 138 15.01 -4.61 0.40
C LYS A 138 13.58 -4.22 0.75
N LEU A 139 12.60 -4.69 -0.02
CA LEU A 139 11.19 -4.60 0.34
C LEU A 139 10.73 -5.96 0.89
N LEU A 140 10.36 -6.00 2.15
CA LEU A 140 10.13 -7.24 2.88
C LEU A 140 8.74 -7.26 3.54
N PRO A 141 8.10 -8.42 3.64
CA PRO A 141 6.93 -8.58 4.50
C PRO A 141 7.35 -8.51 5.98
N SER A 142 6.46 -8.03 6.83
CA SER A 142 6.68 -8.09 8.28
C SER A 142 6.83 -9.53 8.76
N GLY A 143 7.82 -9.80 9.60
CA GLY A 143 8.00 -11.08 10.28
C GLY A 143 6.99 -11.33 11.40
N ILE A 144 6.20 -10.34 11.79
CA ILE A 144 5.17 -10.46 12.84
C ILE A 144 3.89 -10.99 12.19
N GLN A 145 3.82 -12.31 12.02
CA GLN A 145 2.64 -12.96 11.46
C GLN A 145 1.61 -13.32 12.55
N GLY A 146 0.32 -13.19 12.19
CA GLY A 146 -0.79 -13.61 13.07
C GLY A 146 -1.03 -12.76 14.31
N LYS A 147 -0.23 -11.72 14.56
CA LYS A 147 -0.35 -10.80 15.69
C LYS A 147 -0.57 -9.37 15.22
N ASN A 148 -1.23 -8.55 16.02
CA ASN A 148 -1.37 -7.13 15.72
C ASN A 148 -0.05 -6.40 16.03
N ALA A 149 0.74 -6.11 15.00
CA ALA A 149 2.04 -5.45 15.13
C ALA A 149 1.96 -4.08 15.82
N ALA A 150 0.85 -3.35 15.63
CA ALA A 150 0.64 -2.04 16.27
C ALA A 150 0.47 -2.21 17.79
N ILE A 151 -0.30 -3.20 18.24
CA ILE A 151 -0.47 -3.50 19.67
C ILE A 151 0.87 -3.94 20.28
N LEU A 152 1.61 -4.80 19.59
CA LEU A 152 2.92 -5.26 20.07
C LEU A 152 3.92 -4.10 20.16
N GLY A 153 3.93 -3.20 19.18
CA GLY A 153 4.77 -2.01 19.19
C GLY A 153 4.43 -1.06 20.34
N ALA A 154 3.14 -0.77 20.54
CA ALA A 154 2.69 0.05 21.67
C ALA A 154 3.04 -0.58 23.03
N SER A 155 2.87 -1.91 23.17
CA SER A 155 3.27 -2.65 24.36
C SER A 155 4.78 -2.58 24.61
N ALA A 156 5.59 -2.71 23.56
CA ALA A 156 7.05 -2.65 23.67
C ALA A 156 7.54 -1.28 24.18
N LEU A 157 6.91 -0.19 23.77
CA LEU A 157 7.21 1.16 24.26
C LEU A 157 6.99 1.28 25.77
N ILE A 158 5.88 0.72 26.28
CA ILE A 158 5.58 0.73 27.72
C ILE A 158 6.64 -0.06 28.50
N TRP A 159 7.03 -1.25 27.99
CA TRP A 159 8.07 -2.05 28.63
C TRP A 159 9.42 -1.34 28.64
N GLN A 160 9.77 -0.64 27.57
CA GLN A 160 11.02 0.12 27.49
C GLN A 160 11.05 1.27 28.51
N GLU A 161 9.93 1.96 28.73
CA GLU A 161 9.84 3.01 29.75
C GLU A 161 9.85 2.43 31.18
N ALA A 162 9.20 1.30 31.44
CA ALA A 162 9.17 0.65 32.74
C ALA A 162 10.51 0.03 33.14
N ALA A 163 11.44 -0.19 32.21
CA ALA A 163 12.77 -0.73 32.44
C ALA A 163 13.85 0.33 32.71
N LYS A 164 13.50 1.63 32.63
CA LYS A 164 14.36 2.76 33.01
C LYS A 164 14.24 3.05 34.51
#